data_79659cf2b20c8ca51a228b4df10c6719
#
_entry.id   79659cf2b20c8ca51a228b4df10c6719
#
_cell.length_a   1.000
_cell.length_b   1.000
_cell.length_c   1.000
_cell.angle_alpha   90.00
_cell.angle_beta   90.00
_cell.angle_gamma   90.00
#
_symmetry.space_group_name_H-M   'P 1'
#
loop_
_entity.id
_entity.type
_entity.pdbx_description
1 polymer ?
#
loop_
_entity_poly.entity_id
_entity_poly.type
_entity_poly.pdbx_seq_one_letter_code
_entity_poly.pdbx_strand_id
1 'polypeptide(L)'
;MAKSTKMEEEKYMRRCIELAKNGLCNVSPNPMVGAVIVCDGRIIGEGYHIRCGEAHAEVNAIRSVKDESLLKRSTIYVSLEPCSHYGKTPPCADLIIEKQIPRIVIGCQDPFSEVAGRGIQKLRDAGREVRVGVLEEECKSLIRRFITFNTLHRPFITLKWAESADHFIDIERTDGKPVVLSSPLTSMLVHKKRAEADAIMVGRRTALLDNPSLTVRNWYGHNPIRVVLDRTLSLPNDSQIFDGNVPTLIFTEKQQPEKKNITYITINFNHNPLKQIMEALYQRKIQSLLVEGGRQLLQSFIDNELWDEAYIEKCPSRLHSGVKAPQMDDNFSYSIEEHFERQIWHYVRRL
;
A
#
# COMPACT_ATOMS: atom_id res chain seq x y z
N MET A 1 -32.53 -20.14 -7.68
CA MET A 1 -31.31 -20.30 -8.48
C MET A 1 -30.40 -19.05 -8.46
N ALA A 2 -30.85 -17.84 -8.78
CA ALA A 2 -29.94 -16.67 -8.83
C ALA A 2 -29.21 -16.33 -7.52
N LYS A 3 -29.84 -16.46 -6.34
CA LYS A 3 -29.19 -16.23 -5.04
C LYS A 3 -28.07 -17.24 -4.73
N SER A 4 -28.27 -18.53 -5.09
CA SER A 4 -27.28 -19.59 -4.89
C SER A 4 -26.02 -19.34 -5.72
N THR A 5 -26.19 -18.95 -6.99
CA THR A 5 -25.09 -18.64 -7.90
C THR A 5 -24.27 -17.42 -7.43
N LYS A 6 -24.93 -16.36 -6.93
CA LYS A 6 -24.25 -15.17 -6.41
C LYS A 6 -23.38 -15.48 -5.17
N MET A 7 -23.93 -16.23 -4.21
CA MET A 7 -23.17 -16.63 -3.02
C MET A 7 -21.95 -17.50 -3.35
N GLU A 8 -22.09 -18.38 -4.35
CA GLU A 8 -20.99 -19.23 -4.79
C GLU A 8 -19.87 -18.44 -5.46
N GLU A 9 -20.23 -17.49 -6.34
CA GLU A 9 -19.25 -16.61 -6.99
C GLU A 9 -18.51 -15.72 -5.97
N GLU A 10 -19.21 -15.16 -4.99
CA GLU A 10 -18.59 -14.38 -3.91
C GLU A 10 -17.63 -15.23 -3.07
N LYS A 11 -17.95 -16.50 -2.82
CA LYS A 11 -17.06 -17.44 -2.11
C LYS A 11 -15.70 -17.59 -2.84
N TYR A 12 -15.72 -17.84 -4.14
CA TYR A 12 -14.48 -18.00 -4.91
C TYR A 12 -13.74 -16.68 -5.11
N MET A 13 -14.45 -15.57 -5.24
CA MET A 13 -13.84 -14.23 -5.31
C MET A 13 -13.17 -13.86 -3.97
N ARG A 14 -13.78 -14.18 -2.81
CA ARG A 14 -13.10 -14.01 -1.50
C ARG A 14 -11.80 -14.81 -1.45
N ARG A 15 -11.80 -16.02 -2.00
CA ARG A 15 -10.58 -16.83 -2.09
C ARG A 15 -9.52 -16.16 -2.98
N CYS A 16 -9.90 -15.54 -4.09
CA CYS A 16 -8.97 -14.74 -4.91
C CYS A 16 -8.36 -13.59 -4.09
N ILE A 17 -9.18 -12.87 -3.33
CA ILE A 17 -8.73 -11.76 -2.47
C ILE A 17 -7.76 -12.26 -1.37
N GLU A 18 -8.05 -13.40 -0.74
CA GLU A 18 -7.15 -14.01 0.25
C GLU A 18 -5.79 -14.38 -0.33
N LEU A 19 -5.79 -15.03 -1.50
CA LEU A 19 -4.56 -15.41 -2.20
C LEU A 19 -3.75 -14.16 -2.58
N ALA A 20 -4.40 -13.13 -3.11
CA ALA A 20 -3.75 -11.90 -3.54
C ALA A 20 -2.98 -11.20 -2.41
N LYS A 21 -3.47 -11.24 -1.16
CA LYS A 21 -2.81 -10.67 0.02
C LYS A 21 -1.41 -11.24 0.27
N ASN A 22 -1.11 -12.47 -0.18
CA ASN A 22 0.22 -13.05 -0.07
C ASN A 22 1.27 -12.33 -0.95
N GLY A 23 0.84 -11.55 -1.94
CA GLY A 23 1.71 -10.73 -2.77
C GLY A 23 2.12 -9.39 -2.12
N LEU A 24 1.50 -9.01 -0.98
CA LEU A 24 1.84 -7.78 -0.26
C LEU A 24 3.35 -7.74 0.05
N CYS A 25 3.97 -6.60 -0.09
CA CYS A 25 5.41 -6.34 0.05
C CYS A 25 6.30 -6.78 -1.13
N ASN A 26 5.81 -7.57 -2.08
CA ASN A 26 6.66 -8.10 -3.16
C ASN A 26 6.22 -7.67 -4.57
N VAL A 27 4.96 -7.27 -4.75
CA VAL A 27 4.40 -7.01 -6.07
C VAL A 27 4.54 -5.57 -6.55
N SER A 28 4.78 -4.61 -5.65
CA SER A 28 4.94 -3.19 -6.04
C SER A 28 6.00 -3.05 -7.16
N PRO A 29 5.74 -2.28 -8.23
CA PRO A 29 4.59 -1.42 -8.48
C PRO A 29 3.36 -2.09 -9.13
N ASN A 30 3.32 -3.41 -9.27
CA ASN A 30 2.16 -4.13 -9.79
C ASN A 30 1.06 -4.27 -8.71
N PRO A 31 -0.22 -4.46 -9.11
CA PRO A 31 -1.30 -4.70 -8.16
C PRO A 31 -1.22 -6.11 -7.55
N MET A 32 -1.80 -6.25 -6.35
CA MET A 32 -2.07 -7.55 -5.75
C MET A 32 -3.23 -8.23 -6.49
N VAL A 33 -2.99 -9.36 -7.11
CA VAL A 33 -4.00 -10.11 -7.86
C VAL A 33 -3.99 -11.56 -7.42
N GLY A 34 -5.19 -12.15 -7.29
CA GLY A 34 -5.39 -13.57 -7.05
C GLY A 34 -6.37 -14.16 -8.04
N ALA A 35 -6.17 -15.42 -8.39
CA ALA A 35 -7.01 -16.16 -9.32
C ALA A 35 -7.30 -17.57 -8.81
N VAL A 36 -8.53 -18.06 -9.08
CA VAL A 36 -9.03 -19.38 -8.72
C VAL A 36 -9.73 -19.98 -9.92
N ILE A 37 -9.46 -21.25 -10.20
CA ILE A 37 -10.10 -22.02 -11.28
C ILE A 37 -11.00 -23.08 -10.67
N VAL A 38 -12.26 -23.10 -11.08
CA VAL A 38 -13.30 -23.96 -10.53
C VAL A 38 -13.89 -24.83 -11.63
N CYS A 39 -13.97 -26.13 -11.41
CA CYS A 39 -14.65 -27.08 -12.25
C CYS A 39 -15.60 -27.95 -11.40
N ASP A 40 -16.87 -28.05 -11.79
CA ASP A 40 -17.90 -28.83 -11.09
C ASP A 40 -17.97 -28.54 -9.57
N GLY A 41 -17.91 -27.24 -9.21
CA GLY A 41 -17.97 -26.77 -7.82
C GLY A 41 -16.70 -27.01 -7.00
N ARG A 42 -15.62 -27.52 -7.60
CA ARG A 42 -14.34 -27.80 -6.94
C ARG A 42 -13.24 -26.88 -7.48
N ILE A 43 -12.42 -26.33 -6.58
CA ILE A 43 -11.22 -25.62 -6.95
C ILE A 43 -10.21 -26.63 -7.50
N ILE A 44 -9.76 -26.40 -8.74
CA ILE A 44 -8.78 -27.25 -9.43
C ILE A 44 -7.44 -26.54 -9.66
N GLY A 45 -7.41 -25.20 -9.50
CA GLY A 45 -6.19 -24.40 -9.59
C GLY A 45 -6.34 -23.10 -8.83
N GLU A 46 -5.23 -22.64 -8.24
CA GLU A 46 -5.13 -21.38 -7.50
C GLU A 46 -3.79 -20.71 -7.78
N GLY A 47 -3.80 -19.37 -7.77
CA GLY A 47 -2.58 -18.60 -7.97
C GLY A 47 -2.75 -17.15 -7.52
N TYR A 48 -1.63 -16.50 -7.28
CA TYR A 48 -1.57 -15.07 -7.03
C TYR A 48 -0.31 -14.51 -7.68
N HIS A 49 -0.27 -13.18 -7.87
CA HIS A 49 0.94 -12.50 -8.32
C HIS A 49 1.94 -12.48 -7.16
N ILE A 50 3.05 -13.22 -7.30
CA ILE A 50 4.00 -13.46 -6.19
C ILE A 50 4.97 -12.29 -6.05
N ARG A 51 5.53 -11.83 -7.18
CA ARG A 51 6.55 -10.77 -7.20
C ARG A 51 6.50 -9.99 -8.52
N CYS A 52 6.79 -8.69 -8.44
CA CYS A 52 6.91 -7.84 -9.63
C CYS A 52 7.91 -8.43 -10.65
N GLY A 53 7.48 -8.50 -11.91
CA GLY A 53 8.26 -9.06 -13.02
C GLY A 53 8.15 -10.58 -13.20
N GLU A 54 7.46 -11.28 -12.30
CA GLU A 54 7.14 -12.71 -12.41
C GLU A 54 5.73 -12.94 -12.99
N ALA A 55 5.32 -14.21 -13.05
CA ALA A 55 4.03 -14.63 -13.60
C ALA A 55 2.85 -14.00 -12.85
N HIS A 56 1.82 -13.60 -13.59
CA HIS A 56 0.57 -13.08 -13.05
C HIS A 56 -0.26 -14.19 -12.38
N ALA A 57 -1.27 -13.80 -11.62
CA ALA A 57 -2.13 -14.70 -10.86
C ALA A 57 -2.80 -15.77 -11.72
N GLU A 58 -3.30 -15.38 -12.89
CA GLU A 58 -3.97 -16.25 -13.84
C GLU A 58 -3.02 -17.33 -14.38
N VAL A 59 -1.79 -16.93 -14.71
CA VAL A 59 -0.74 -17.86 -15.17
C VAL A 59 -0.41 -18.88 -14.08
N ASN A 60 -0.25 -18.42 -12.84
CA ASN A 60 0.04 -19.27 -11.69
C ASN A 60 -1.13 -20.21 -11.37
N ALA A 61 -2.38 -19.72 -11.46
CA ALA A 61 -3.57 -20.53 -11.27
C ALA A 61 -3.68 -21.63 -12.34
N ILE A 62 -3.48 -21.30 -13.62
CA ILE A 62 -3.51 -22.28 -14.73
C ILE A 62 -2.41 -23.32 -14.56
N ARG A 63 -1.18 -22.91 -14.23
CA ARG A 63 -0.05 -23.84 -14.01
C ARG A 63 -0.25 -24.80 -12.84
N SER A 64 -1.08 -24.43 -11.87
CA SER A 64 -1.37 -25.27 -10.70
C SER A 64 -2.39 -26.38 -10.99
N VAL A 65 -3.09 -26.31 -12.13
CA VAL A 65 -4.08 -27.32 -12.55
C VAL A 65 -3.36 -28.60 -12.97
N LYS A 66 -3.71 -29.72 -12.35
CA LYS A 66 -3.10 -31.04 -12.65
C LYS A 66 -3.59 -31.65 -13.94
N ASP A 67 -4.89 -31.51 -14.22
CA ASP A 67 -5.54 -32.03 -15.43
C ASP A 67 -6.05 -30.86 -16.27
N GLU A 68 -5.26 -30.43 -17.23
CA GLU A 68 -5.58 -29.29 -18.10
C GLU A 68 -6.85 -29.52 -18.95
N SER A 69 -7.29 -30.77 -19.17
CA SER A 69 -8.51 -31.06 -19.92
C SER A 69 -9.76 -30.47 -19.26
N LEU A 70 -9.73 -30.26 -17.93
CA LEU A 70 -10.81 -29.68 -17.14
C LEU A 70 -10.97 -28.19 -17.40
N LEU A 71 -9.96 -27.49 -17.90
CA LEU A 71 -10.02 -26.04 -18.17
C LEU A 71 -11.15 -25.68 -19.14
N LYS A 72 -11.42 -26.53 -20.13
CA LYS A 72 -12.44 -26.30 -21.16
C LYS A 72 -13.89 -26.28 -20.64
N ARG A 73 -14.11 -26.67 -19.38
CA ARG A 73 -15.43 -26.65 -18.71
C ARG A 73 -15.39 -25.95 -17.36
N SER A 74 -14.32 -25.19 -17.14
CA SER A 74 -14.08 -24.46 -15.87
C SER A 74 -14.54 -23.02 -15.93
N THR A 75 -14.64 -22.42 -14.74
CA THR A 75 -14.73 -20.97 -14.54
C THR A 75 -13.46 -20.47 -13.89
N ILE A 76 -12.83 -19.43 -14.43
CA ILE A 76 -11.75 -18.72 -13.76
C ILE A 76 -12.31 -17.47 -13.06
N TYR A 77 -11.97 -17.32 -11.80
CA TYR A 77 -12.22 -16.13 -10.99
C TYR A 77 -10.92 -15.37 -10.86
N VAL A 78 -10.96 -14.05 -11.01
CA VAL A 78 -9.79 -13.19 -10.87
C VAL A 78 -10.19 -11.87 -10.22
N SER A 79 -9.42 -11.41 -9.24
CA SER A 79 -9.75 -10.21 -8.46
C SER A 79 -9.64 -8.90 -9.24
N LEU A 80 -8.89 -8.89 -10.35
CA LEU A 80 -8.67 -7.74 -11.24
C LEU A 80 -8.80 -8.19 -12.70
N GLU A 81 -9.22 -7.28 -13.57
CA GLU A 81 -9.30 -7.50 -15.01
C GLU A 81 -8.00 -8.10 -15.58
N PRO A 82 -8.06 -9.24 -16.34
CA PRO A 82 -6.90 -9.82 -16.98
C PRO A 82 -6.26 -8.87 -17.99
N CYS A 83 -4.94 -8.74 -17.93
CA CYS A 83 -4.22 -7.84 -18.83
C CYS A 83 -4.38 -8.23 -20.31
N SER A 84 -4.42 -7.20 -21.19
CA SER A 84 -4.61 -7.33 -22.64
C SER A 84 -3.42 -6.85 -23.47
N HIS A 85 -2.46 -6.18 -22.84
CA HIS A 85 -1.26 -5.64 -23.52
C HIS A 85 -0.09 -6.62 -23.47
N TYR A 86 0.71 -6.62 -24.53
CA TYR A 86 1.96 -7.38 -24.57
C TYR A 86 3.04 -6.66 -23.76
N GLY A 87 3.50 -7.30 -22.70
CA GLY A 87 4.64 -6.88 -21.91
C GLY A 87 5.84 -7.81 -22.14
N LYS A 88 6.49 -8.24 -21.06
CA LYS A 88 7.54 -9.28 -21.11
C LYS A 88 6.98 -10.68 -21.41
N THR A 89 5.70 -10.88 -21.16
CA THR A 89 4.96 -12.14 -21.39
C THR A 89 3.68 -11.84 -22.17
N PRO A 90 3.11 -12.84 -22.87
CA PRO A 90 1.79 -12.70 -23.49
C PRO A 90 0.73 -12.31 -22.48
N PRO A 91 -0.31 -11.55 -22.90
CA PRO A 91 -1.39 -11.13 -22.02
C PRO A 91 -2.15 -12.29 -21.38
N CYS A 92 -2.61 -12.12 -20.14
CA CYS A 92 -3.42 -13.14 -19.46
C CYS A 92 -4.73 -13.42 -20.17
N ALA A 93 -5.36 -12.41 -20.81
CA ALA A 93 -6.56 -12.62 -21.61
C ALA A 93 -6.31 -13.59 -22.78
N ASP A 94 -5.14 -13.53 -23.44
CA ASP A 94 -4.79 -14.45 -24.53
C ASP A 94 -4.58 -15.87 -24.01
N LEU A 95 -3.91 -16.03 -22.87
CA LEU A 95 -3.72 -17.34 -22.25
C LEU A 95 -5.07 -17.99 -21.87
N ILE A 96 -6.01 -17.22 -21.30
CA ILE A 96 -7.34 -17.70 -20.94
C ILE A 96 -8.09 -18.19 -22.21
N ILE A 97 -7.97 -17.45 -23.32
CA ILE A 97 -8.56 -17.83 -24.63
C ILE A 97 -7.89 -19.08 -25.17
N GLU A 98 -6.56 -19.15 -25.18
CA GLU A 98 -5.78 -20.31 -25.64
C GLU A 98 -6.14 -21.60 -24.88
N LYS A 99 -6.27 -21.49 -23.56
CA LYS A 99 -6.68 -22.61 -22.69
C LYS A 99 -8.17 -22.95 -22.79
N GLN A 100 -8.92 -22.22 -23.60
CA GLN A 100 -10.34 -22.43 -23.90
C GLN A 100 -11.24 -22.40 -22.65
N ILE A 101 -10.89 -21.62 -21.63
CA ILE A 101 -11.72 -21.46 -20.42
C ILE A 101 -13.00 -20.70 -20.83
N PRO A 102 -14.21 -21.29 -20.64
CA PRO A 102 -15.43 -20.73 -21.21
C PRO A 102 -16.00 -19.56 -20.41
N ARG A 103 -15.77 -19.52 -19.10
CA ARG A 103 -16.38 -18.53 -18.21
C ARG A 103 -15.34 -17.83 -17.36
N ILE A 104 -15.43 -16.49 -17.29
CA ILE A 104 -14.54 -15.63 -16.54
C ILE A 104 -15.35 -14.74 -15.60
N VAL A 105 -15.00 -14.74 -14.31
CA VAL A 105 -15.61 -13.90 -13.27
C VAL A 105 -14.54 -12.95 -12.74
N ILE A 106 -14.78 -11.66 -12.87
CA ILE A 106 -13.84 -10.59 -12.57
C ILE A 106 -14.34 -9.77 -11.37
N GLY A 107 -13.48 -9.52 -10.39
CA GLY A 107 -13.76 -8.70 -9.22
C GLY A 107 -13.97 -7.24 -9.60
N CYS A 108 -12.94 -6.57 -10.08
CA CYS A 108 -13.02 -5.18 -10.55
C CYS A 108 -12.28 -4.99 -11.88
N GLN A 109 -12.68 -3.93 -12.60
CA GLN A 109 -12.00 -3.49 -13.82
C GLN A 109 -10.67 -2.82 -13.47
N ASP A 110 -9.69 -2.89 -14.37
CA ASP A 110 -8.41 -2.20 -14.19
C ASP A 110 -8.66 -0.67 -14.23
N PRO A 111 -8.22 0.09 -13.20
CA PRO A 111 -8.41 1.53 -13.15
C PRO A 111 -7.52 2.30 -14.14
N PHE A 112 -6.51 1.67 -14.71
CA PHE A 112 -5.60 2.31 -15.65
C PHE A 112 -6.28 2.51 -17.00
N SER A 113 -6.53 3.78 -17.37
CA SER A 113 -7.37 4.17 -18.50
C SER A 113 -6.93 3.60 -19.87
N GLU A 114 -5.64 3.33 -20.04
CA GLU A 114 -5.11 2.74 -21.27
C GLU A 114 -5.43 1.25 -21.41
N VAL A 115 -5.84 0.58 -20.34
CA VAL A 115 -6.09 -0.86 -20.28
C VAL A 115 -7.55 -1.17 -19.94
N ALA A 116 -8.23 -0.23 -19.29
CA ALA A 116 -9.57 -0.38 -18.74
C ALA A 116 -10.58 -0.96 -19.76
N GLY A 117 -11.11 -2.14 -19.45
CA GLY A 117 -12.11 -2.82 -20.27
C GLY A 117 -11.59 -3.54 -21.51
N ARG A 118 -10.33 -3.38 -21.90
CA ARG A 118 -9.76 -4.02 -23.10
C ARG A 118 -9.61 -5.54 -22.93
N GLY A 119 -9.21 -6.00 -21.74
CA GLY A 119 -9.12 -7.41 -21.43
C GLY A 119 -10.51 -8.06 -21.40
N ILE A 120 -11.48 -7.39 -20.78
CA ILE A 120 -12.88 -7.80 -20.74
C ILE A 120 -13.44 -7.90 -22.16
N GLN A 121 -13.24 -6.87 -22.98
CA GLN A 121 -13.74 -6.85 -24.36
C GLN A 121 -13.11 -7.95 -25.20
N LYS A 122 -11.80 -8.16 -25.11
CA LYS A 122 -11.08 -9.23 -25.82
C LYS A 122 -11.61 -10.62 -25.47
N LEU A 123 -11.90 -10.88 -24.21
CA LEU A 123 -12.50 -12.14 -23.77
C LEU A 123 -13.91 -12.33 -24.34
N ARG A 124 -14.74 -11.29 -24.36
CA ARG A 124 -16.10 -11.30 -24.95
C ARG A 124 -16.06 -11.52 -26.46
N ASP A 125 -15.16 -10.86 -27.16
CA ASP A 125 -14.98 -11.00 -28.62
C ASP A 125 -14.55 -12.42 -29.01
N ALA A 126 -13.83 -13.10 -28.11
CA ALA A 126 -13.47 -14.52 -28.25
C ALA A 126 -14.60 -15.48 -27.85
N GLY A 127 -15.83 -14.98 -27.65
CA GLY A 127 -17.01 -15.77 -27.30
C GLY A 127 -17.03 -16.32 -25.87
N ARG A 128 -16.27 -15.71 -24.94
CA ARG A 128 -16.27 -16.13 -23.54
C ARG A 128 -17.38 -15.44 -22.75
N GLU A 129 -17.98 -16.18 -21.78
CA GLU A 129 -18.91 -15.58 -20.83
C GLU A 129 -18.11 -14.78 -19.80
N VAL A 130 -18.31 -13.45 -19.74
CA VAL A 130 -17.57 -12.57 -18.81
C VAL A 130 -18.53 -11.84 -17.89
N ARG A 131 -18.43 -12.12 -16.59
CA ARG A 131 -19.10 -11.41 -15.51
C ARG A 131 -18.12 -10.53 -14.75
N VAL A 132 -18.49 -9.27 -14.49
CA VAL A 132 -17.66 -8.27 -13.81
C VAL A 132 -18.39 -7.75 -12.58
N GLY A 133 -17.66 -7.30 -11.57
CA GLY A 133 -18.22 -6.62 -10.39
C GLY A 133 -18.57 -7.56 -9.23
N VAL A 134 -17.97 -8.74 -9.16
CA VAL A 134 -18.17 -9.64 -7.99
C VAL A 134 -17.25 -9.23 -6.86
N LEU A 135 -17.80 -8.78 -5.73
CA LEU A 135 -17.08 -8.16 -4.61
C LEU A 135 -16.19 -7.00 -5.08
N GLU A 136 -16.73 -6.13 -5.92
CA GLU A 136 -15.99 -5.06 -6.57
C GLU A 136 -15.30 -4.13 -5.57
N GLU A 137 -16.00 -3.70 -4.52
CA GLU A 137 -15.45 -2.78 -3.52
C GLU A 137 -14.32 -3.43 -2.69
N GLU A 138 -14.44 -4.71 -2.35
CA GLU A 138 -13.39 -5.45 -1.66
C GLU A 138 -12.16 -5.63 -2.58
N CYS A 139 -12.37 -5.89 -3.87
CA CYS A 139 -11.31 -5.99 -4.86
C CYS A 139 -10.60 -4.64 -5.09
N LYS A 140 -11.34 -3.53 -5.18
CA LYS A 140 -10.78 -2.17 -5.25
C LYS A 140 -10.00 -1.82 -3.99
N SER A 141 -10.55 -2.14 -2.81
CA SER A 141 -9.87 -1.94 -1.53
C SER A 141 -8.53 -2.68 -1.46
N LEU A 142 -8.47 -3.91 -2.00
CA LEU A 142 -7.24 -4.69 -2.07
C LEU A 142 -6.14 -3.97 -2.85
N ILE A 143 -6.48 -3.32 -3.96
CA ILE A 143 -5.53 -2.66 -4.88
C ILE A 143 -5.53 -1.13 -4.76
N ARG A 144 -6.06 -0.56 -3.66
CA ARG A 144 -6.24 0.90 -3.47
C ARG A 144 -4.96 1.71 -3.68
N ARG A 145 -3.78 1.17 -3.29
CA ARG A 145 -2.47 1.81 -3.54
C ARG A 145 -2.20 1.96 -5.03
N PHE A 146 -2.47 0.90 -5.79
CA PHE A 146 -2.35 0.89 -7.24
C PHE A 146 -3.34 1.85 -7.89
N ILE A 147 -4.60 1.89 -7.41
CA ILE A 147 -5.62 2.83 -7.89
C ILE A 147 -5.16 4.26 -7.66
N THR A 148 -4.84 4.64 -6.42
CA THR A 148 -4.39 6.00 -6.06
C THR A 148 -3.19 6.43 -6.91
N PHE A 149 -2.21 5.56 -7.06
CA PHE A 149 -1.00 5.87 -7.83
C PHE A 149 -1.30 6.16 -9.30
N ASN A 150 -2.14 5.36 -9.94
CA ASN A 150 -2.44 5.48 -11.37
C ASN A 150 -3.52 6.53 -11.70
N THR A 151 -4.39 6.88 -10.75
CA THR A 151 -5.46 7.86 -10.97
C THR A 151 -5.14 9.25 -10.43
N LEU A 152 -4.45 9.34 -9.28
CA LEU A 152 -4.12 10.60 -8.63
C LEU A 152 -2.66 11.02 -8.83
N HIS A 153 -1.84 10.20 -9.50
CA HIS A 153 -0.43 10.44 -9.79
C HIS A 153 0.39 10.82 -8.54
N ARG A 154 0.11 10.13 -7.43
CA ARG A 154 0.82 10.25 -6.15
C ARG A 154 0.83 8.92 -5.40
N PRO A 155 1.73 8.74 -4.40
CA PRO A 155 1.62 7.62 -3.47
C PRO A 155 0.30 7.59 -2.72
N PHE A 156 -0.14 6.41 -2.32
CA PHE A 156 -1.14 6.21 -1.27
C PHE A 156 -0.50 6.55 0.07
N ILE A 157 -1.09 7.48 0.82
CA ILE A 157 -0.49 8.08 2.01
C ILE A 157 -1.17 7.56 3.27
N THR A 158 -0.39 6.91 4.12
CA THR A 158 -0.81 6.47 5.45
C THR A 158 -0.15 7.34 6.50
N LEU A 159 -0.94 8.04 7.31
CA LEU A 159 -0.45 8.78 8.47
C LEU A 159 -0.45 7.83 9.69
N LYS A 160 0.59 7.91 10.53
CA LYS A 160 0.64 7.11 11.77
C LYS A 160 1.29 7.89 12.90
N TRP A 161 0.61 7.94 14.05
CA TRP A 161 1.21 8.41 15.30
C TRP A 161 0.61 7.69 16.50
N ALA A 162 1.24 7.85 17.65
CA ALA A 162 0.69 7.49 18.95
C ALA A 162 0.50 8.77 19.74
N GLU A 163 -0.56 8.85 20.55
CA GLU A 163 -0.81 9.99 21.42
C GLU A 163 -1.27 9.55 22.80
N SER A 164 -0.98 10.37 23.80
CA SER A 164 -1.42 10.21 25.18
C SER A 164 -2.93 10.46 25.32
N ALA A 165 -3.51 10.07 26.46
CA ALA A 165 -4.93 10.28 26.76
C ALA A 165 -5.33 11.77 26.80
N ASP A 166 -4.39 12.67 26.94
CA ASP A 166 -4.54 14.13 26.92
C ASP A 166 -3.99 14.79 25.64
N HIS A 167 -3.88 13.99 24.55
CA HIS A 167 -3.57 14.44 23.18
C HIS A 167 -2.20 15.05 22.98
N PHE A 168 -1.15 14.47 23.56
CA PHE A 168 0.24 14.83 23.27
C PHE A 168 0.97 13.65 22.60
N ILE A 169 1.89 13.96 21.69
CA ILE A 169 2.73 12.95 21.01
C ILE A 169 4.14 12.90 21.57
N ASP A 170 4.54 13.89 22.35
CA ASP A 170 5.88 14.01 22.95
C ASP A 170 5.86 15.03 24.08
N ILE A 171 6.90 15.04 24.91
CA ILE A 171 7.20 16.09 25.88
C ILE A 171 8.14 17.13 25.26
N GLU A 172 8.33 18.27 25.93
CA GLU A 172 9.45 19.15 25.63
C GLU A 172 10.72 18.50 26.16
N ARG A 173 11.57 18.03 25.25
CA ARG A 173 12.75 17.25 25.60
C ARG A 173 13.91 18.12 26.01
N THR A 174 14.50 17.77 27.12
CA THR A 174 15.76 18.37 27.64
C THR A 174 16.95 17.43 27.49
N ASP A 175 16.71 16.11 27.42
CA ASP A 175 17.74 15.05 27.38
C ASP A 175 17.79 14.24 26.09
N GLY A 176 16.99 14.59 25.10
CA GLY A 176 16.95 13.91 23.79
C GLY A 176 16.27 12.54 23.76
N LYS A 177 15.79 12.00 24.88
CA LYS A 177 15.09 10.71 24.92
C LYS A 177 13.65 10.82 24.47
N PRO A 178 13.19 9.98 23.52
CA PRO A 178 11.80 9.97 23.09
C PRO A 178 10.87 9.43 24.17
N VAL A 179 9.66 9.99 24.25
CA VAL A 179 8.59 9.37 25.03
C VAL A 179 8.09 8.13 24.30
N VAL A 180 8.06 7.00 24.99
CA VAL A 180 7.53 5.75 24.44
C VAL A 180 6.05 5.65 24.78
N LEU A 181 5.18 5.99 23.82
CA LEU A 181 3.73 5.89 23.95
C LEU A 181 3.20 4.52 23.52
N SER A 182 3.78 3.92 22.48
CA SER A 182 3.42 2.60 22.00
C SER A 182 3.91 1.49 22.93
N SER A 183 3.09 0.44 23.11
CA SER A 183 3.53 -0.76 23.81
C SER A 183 4.53 -1.58 22.94
N PRO A 184 5.30 -2.51 23.54
CA PRO A 184 6.15 -3.41 22.74
C PRO A 184 5.38 -4.18 21.67
N LEU A 185 4.14 -4.60 21.98
CA LEU A 185 3.29 -5.36 21.05
C LEU A 185 2.73 -4.50 19.93
N THR A 186 2.25 -3.28 20.22
CA THR A 186 1.78 -2.36 19.17
C THR A 186 2.96 -1.84 18.33
N SER A 187 4.16 -1.76 18.90
CA SER A 187 5.39 -1.48 18.15
C SER A 187 5.65 -2.52 17.04
N MET A 188 5.31 -3.80 17.25
CA MET A 188 5.39 -4.81 16.17
C MET A 188 4.46 -4.46 15.01
N LEU A 189 3.22 -3.97 15.29
CA LEU A 189 2.28 -3.55 14.25
C LEU A 189 2.80 -2.34 13.46
N VAL A 190 3.53 -1.43 14.12
CA VAL A 190 4.22 -0.32 13.42
C VAL A 190 5.26 -0.88 12.46
N HIS A 191 6.08 -1.84 12.89
CA HIS A 191 7.06 -2.48 12.00
C HIS A 191 6.42 -3.28 10.87
N LYS A 192 5.24 -3.88 11.09
CA LYS A 192 4.43 -4.47 10.02
C LYS A 192 4.05 -3.42 8.98
N LYS A 193 3.52 -2.26 9.39
CA LYS A 193 3.16 -1.18 8.46
C LYS A 193 4.37 -0.63 7.69
N ARG A 194 5.55 -0.56 8.32
CA ARG A 194 6.80 -0.22 7.64
C ARG A 194 7.18 -1.24 6.57
N ALA A 195 7.03 -2.55 6.86
CA ALA A 195 7.31 -3.61 5.90
C ALA A 195 6.32 -3.60 4.71
N GLU A 196 5.12 -3.10 4.93
CA GLU A 196 4.06 -2.99 3.91
C GLU A 196 4.14 -1.72 3.06
N ALA A 197 4.95 -0.73 3.45
CA ALA A 197 5.09 0.55 2.75
C ALA A 197 6.33 0.56 1.83
N ASP A 198 6.20 1.17 0.64
CA ASP A 198 7.36 1.38 -0.24
C ASP A 198 8.32 2.42 0.34
N ALA A 199 7.78 3.44 1.02
CA ALA A 199 8.59 4.49 1.64
C ALA A 199 8.04 4.91 3.01
N ILE A 200 8.95 5.42 3.86
CA ILE A 200 8.64 5.98 5.18
C ILE A 200 9.17 7.42 5.27
N MET A 201 8.36 8.34 5.79
CA MET A 201 8.69 9.75 5.83
C MET A 201 8.67 10.32 7.24
N VAL A 202 9.69 11.11 7.57
CA VAL A 202 9.77 11.90 8.79
C VAL A 202 10.28 13.32 8.50
N GLY A 203 9.89 14.26 9.35
CA GLY A 203 10.42 15.62 9.30
C GLY A 203 11.80 15.73 9.97
N ARG A 204 12.52 16.83 9.66
CA ARG A 204 13.86 17.12 10.22
C ARG A 204 13.92 17.01 11.75
N ARG A 205 12.93 17.59 12.45
CA ARG A 205 12.94 17.60 13.93
C ARG A 205 12.90 16.18 14.51
N THR A 206 12.06 15.29 13.94
CA THR A 206 12.00 13.89 14.32
C THR A 206 13.32 13.17 14.00
N ALA A 207 13.87 13.39 12.80
CA ALA A 207 15.17 12.82 12.42
C ALA A 207 16.29 13.27 13.35
N LEU A 208 16.30 14.54 13.78
CA LEU A 208 17.31 15.11 14.67
C LEU A 208 17.16 14.58 16.11
N LEU A 209 15.95 14.61 16.67
CA LEU A 209 15.72 14.30 18.09
C LEU A 209 15.73 12.82 18.38
N ASP A 210 15.18 12.00 17.50
CA ASP A 210 15.02 10.55 17.71
C ASP A 210 16.17 9.76 17.08
N ASN A 211 16.92 10.36 16.18
CA ASN A 211 17.94 9.68 15.36
C ASN A 211 17.47 8.29 14.89
N PRO A 212 16.30 8.18 14.23
CA PRO A 212 15.67 6.90 14.00
C PRO A 212 16.29 6.17 12.81
N SER A 213 16.41 4.85 12.92
CA SER A 213 16.85 4.03 11.78
C SER A 213 15.77 3.87 10.70
N LEU A 214 14.49 4.05 11.02
CA LEU A 214 13.33 3.90 10.13
C LEU A 214 13.29 2.54 9.40
N THR A 215 13.80 1.50 10.04
CA THR A 215 13.90 0.14 9.49
C THR A 215 12.85 -0.79 10.08
N VAL A 216 12.67 -1.94 9.42
CA VAL A 216 11.88 -3.07 9.93
C VAL A 216 12.79 -3.94 10.80
N ARG A 217 12.51 -4.03 12.09
CA ARG A 217 13.30 -4.83 13.05
C ARG A 217 12.46 -5.90 13.75
N ASN A 218 11.22 -5.55 14.10
CA ASN A 218 10.32 -6.40 14.88
C ASN A 218 9.21 -7.03 14.03
N TRP A 219 9.43 -7.14 12.73
CA TRP A 219 8.53 -7.80 11.78
C TRP A 219 9.32 -8.38 10.62
N TYR A 220 8.71 -9.33 9.89
CA TYR A 220 9.29 -9.85 8.66
C TYR A 220 8.97 -8.92 7.48
N GLY A 221 9.92 -8.73 6.56
CA GLY A 221 9.72 -7.96 5.33
C GLY A 221 10.92 -7.10 4.96
N HIS A 222 10.73 -6.23 3.97
CA HIS A 222 11.76 -5.33 3.46
C HIS A 222 11.72 -3.98 4.18
N ASN A 223 12.87 -3.32 4.24
CA ASN A 223 12.93 -1.94 4.72
C ASN A 223 12.33 -1.00 3.67
N PRO A 224 11.46 -0.05 4.07
CA PRO A 224 10.98 1.01 3.19
C PRO A 224 12.11 1.98 2.84
N ILE A 225 11.99 2.65 1.69
CA ILE A 225 12.84 3.78 1.32
C ILE A 225 12.64 4.88 2.36
N ARG A 226 13.72 5.40 2.93
CA ARG A 226 13.65 6.52 3.87
C ARG A 226 13.43 7.82 3.12
N VAL A 227 12.52 8.66 3.60
CA VAL A 227 12.24 10.00 3.07
C VAL A 227 12.37 11.00 4.20
N VAL A 228 13.26 11.96 4.09
CA VAL A 228 13.53 12.93 5.13
C VAL A 228 13.50 14.35 4.57
N LEU A 229 12.86 15.27 5.29
CA LEU A 229 12.89 16.69 4.98
C LEU A 229 14.03 17.34 5.76
N ASP A 230 15.05 17.84 5.07
CA ASP A 230 16.12 18.64 5.66
C ASP A 230 16.47 19.84 4.76
N ARG A 231 15.66 20.88 4.90
CA ARG A 231 15.71 22.09 4.05
C ARG A 231 17.11 22.64 3.87
N THR A 232 17.91 22.70 4.94
CA THR A 232 19.21 23.36 4.97
C THR A 232 20.39 22.42 5.13
N LEU A 233 20.15 21.09 5.14
CA LEU A 233 21.12 20.03 5.42
C LEU A 233 21.80 20.24 6.78
N SER A 234 20.98 20.40 7.81
CA SER A 234 21.42 20.66 9.19
C SER A 234 21.41 19.42 10.09
N LEU A 235 21.05 18.25 9.56
CA LEU A 235 21.15 17.00 10.31
C LEU A 235 22.62 16.58 10.46
N PRO A 236 23.02 16.05 11.63
CA PRO A 236 24.38 15.54 11.85
C PRO A 236 24.72 14.44 10.85
N ASN A 237 25.96 14.44 10.36
CA ASN A 237 26.44 13.45 9.38
C ASN A 237 26.50 12.02 9.92
N ASP A 238 26.54 11.83 11.21
CA ASP A 238 26.52 10.56 11.96
C ASP A 238 25.11 10.07 12.28
N SER A 239 24.08 10.80 11.84
CA SER A 239 22.69 10.33 12.01
C SER A 239 22.45 9.00 11.31
N GLN A 240 21.66 8.10 11.93
CA GLN A 240 21.38 6.76 11.41
C GLN A 240 20.76 6.76 10.01
N ILE A 241 20.06 7.84 9.62
CA ILE A 241 19.51 7.98 8.28
C ILE A 241 20.58 8.09 7.19
N PHE A 242 21.81 8.46 7.53
CA PHE A 242 22.96 8.56 6.61
C PHE A 242 23.87 7.32 6.61
N ASP A 243 23.48 6.23 7.27
CA ASP A 243 24.26 4.98 7.38
C ASP A 243 24.52 4.26 6.03
N GLY A 244 23.80 4.64 4.97
CA GLY A 244 23.92 4.06 3.63
C GLY A 244 23.40 2.60 3.51
N ASN A 245 22.78 2.06 4.56
CA ASN A 245 22.27 0.69 4.55
C ASN A 245 20.92 0.54 3.85
N VAL A 246 20.12 1.61 3.84
CA VAL A 246 18.80 1.65 3.21
C VAL A 246 18.72 2.85 2.27
N PRO A 247 18.11 2.71 1.08
CA PRO A 247 17.89 3.84 0.18
C PRO A 247 17.22 5.00 0.91
N THR A 248 17.80 6.20 0.79
CA THR A 248 17.35 7.40 1.53
C THR A 248 17.21 8.58 0.57
N LEU A 249 16.05 9.22 0.57
CA LEU A 249 15.76 10.44 -0.19
C LEU A 249 15.73 11.62 0.77
N ILE A 250 16.59 12.60 0.56
CA ILE A 250 16.66 13.84 1.34
C ILE A 250 16.12 14.99 0.51
N PHE A 251 14.99 15.55 0.93
CA PHE A 251 14.41 16.75 0.31
C PHE A 251 15.01 18.00 0.94
N THR A 252 15.61 18.86 0.13
CA THR A 252 16.42 20.01 0.58
C THR A 252 16.36 21.16 -0.42
N GLU A 253 16.79 22.37 -0.02
CA GLU A 253 17.05 23.52 -0.92
C GLU A 253 18.50 23.57 -1.43
N LYS A 254 19.36 22.68 -0.92
CA LYS A 254 20.79 22.67 -1.25
C LYS A 254 21.10 21.61 -2.30
N GLN A 255 21.89 21.97 -3.29
CA GLN A 255 22.46 21.00 -4.21
C GLN A 255 23.57 20.22 -3.51
N GLN A 256 23.51 18.90 -3.59
CA GLN A 256 24.53 17.99 -3.07
C GLN A 256 24.73 16.82 -4.03
N PRO A 257 25.97 16.34 -4.19
CA PRO A 257 26.22 15.12 -4.93
C PRO A 257 25.58 13.92 -4.21
N GLU A 258 25.13 12.94 -4.99
CA GLU A 258 24.65 11.69 -4.45
C GLU A 258 25.76 10.95 -3.67
N LYS A 259 25.37 10.26 -2.61
CA LYS A 259 26.22 9.33 -1.87
C LYS A 259 25.64 7.92 -2.01
N LYS A 260 26.40 6.90 -1.62
CA LYS A 260 25.90 5.52 -1.64
C LYS A 260 24.54 5.42 -0.91
N ASN A 261 23.51 5.01 -1.65
CA ASN A 261 22.14 4.90 -1.17
C ASN A 261 21.49 6.18 -0.61
N ILE A 262 22.07 7.37 -0.88
CA ILE A 262 21.51 8.65 -0.44
C ILE A 262 21.39 9.56 -1.66
N THR A 263 20.15 9.92 -1.99
CA THR A 263 19.81 10.85 -3.08
C THR A 263 19.27 12.15 -2.50
N TYR A 264 19.85 13.27 -2.90
CA TYR A 264 19.39 14.60 -2.53
C TYR A 264 18.47 15.13 -3.62
N ILE A 265 17.26 15.55 -3.23
CA ILE A 265 16.26 16.08 -4.15
C ILE A 265 16.02 17.54 -3.79
N THR A 266 16.38 18.43 -4.72
CA THR A 266 16.21 19.86 -4.53
C THR A 266 14.76 20.27 -4.80
N ILE A 267 14.12 20.91 -3.80
CA ILE A 267 12.76 21.47 -3.89
C ILE A 267 12.73 22.90 -3.31
N ASN A 268 11.69 23.63 -3.67
CA ASN A 268 11.40 24.94 -3.09
C ASN A 268 10.43 24.78 -1.90
N PHE A 269 10.92 24.94 -0.67
CA PHE A 269 10.10 24.82 0.53
C PHE A 269 9.11 25.97 0.74
N ASN A 270 9.25 27.09 0.04
CA ASN A 270 8.34 28.23 0.12
C ASN A 270 7.16 28.11 -0.86
N HIS A 271 7.15 27.10 -1.74
CA HIS A 271 6.13 26.93 -2.77
C HIS A 271 5.63 25.51 -2.85
N ASN A 272 4.51 25.23 -2.16
CA ASN A 272 3.82 23.92 -2.18
C ASN A 272 4.79 22.69 -2.06
N PRO A 273 5.59 22.60 -1.00
CA PRO A 273 6.63 21.56 -0.90
C PRO A 273 6.05 20.14 -0.95
N LEU A 274 4.87 19.88 -0.35
CA LEU A 274 4.24 18.58 -0.38
C LEU A 274 3.91 18.12 -1.80
N LYS A 275 3.43 19.02 -2.66
CA LYS A 275 3.14 18.70 -4.07
C LYS A 275 4.42 18.27 -4.80
N GLN A 276 5.52 19.02 -4.64
CA GLN A 276 6.81 18.69 -5.25
C GLN A 276 7.34 17.34 -4.76
N ILE A 277 7.16 17.04 -3.47
CA ILE A 277 7.53 15.75 -2.88
C ILE A 277 6.70 14.62 -3.49
N MET A 278 5.38 14.78 -3.57
CA MET A 278 4.50 13.75 -4.15
C MET A 278 4.86 13.47 -5.60
N GLU A 279 5.12 14.50 -6.39
CA GLU A 279 5.56 14.35 -7.78
C GLU A 279 6.91 13.61 -7.88
N ALA A 280 7.89 13.98 -7.06
CA ALA A 280 9.19 13.32 -7.03
C ALA A 280 9.11 11.83 -6.62
N LEU A 281 8.20 11.48 -5.71
CA LEU A 281 7.94 10.10 -5.31
C LEU A 281 7.19 9.33 -6.41
N TYR A 282 6.22 9.96 -7.07
CA TYR A 282 5.49 9.38 -8.20
C TYR A 282 6.44 9.03 -9.36
N GLN A 283 7.33 9.94 -9.75
CA GLN A 283 8.33 9.70 -10.79
C GLN A 283 9.27 8.53 -10.46
N ARG A 284 9.48 8.25 -9.18
CA ARG A 284 10.26 7.11 -8.69
C ARG A 284 9.46 5.83 -8.51
N LYS A 285 8.18 5.83 -8.94
CA LYS A 285 7.26 4.69 -8.84
C LYS A 285 7.01 4.19 -7.40
N ILE A 286 7.13 5.08 -6.43
CA ILE A 286 6.79 4.82 -5.03
C ILE A 286 5.27 4.91 -4.90
N GLN A 287 4.60 3.78 -4.67
CA GLN A 287 3.13 3.70 -4.65
C GLN A 287 2.54 3.92 -3.27
N SER A 288 3.32 3.75 -2.21
CA SER A 288 2.84 3.92 -0.84
C SER A 288 3.85 4.66 0.04
N LEU A 289 3.34 5.57 0.88
CA LEU A 289 4.11 6.40 1.79
C LEU A 289 3.52 6.32 3.19
N LEU A 290 4.32 5.84 4.16
CA LEU A 290 4.00 5.89 5.58
C LEU A 290 4.63 7.16 6.19
N VAL A 291 3.82 8.05 6.75
CA VAL A 291 4.27 9.27 7.42
C VAL A 291 4.19 9.07 8.92
N GLU A 292 5.33 9.01 9.61
CA GLU A 292 5.42 8.72 11.06
C GLU A 292 5.73 9.94 11.94
N GLY A 293 5.84 11.13 11.36
CA GLY A 293 6.00 12.28 12.22
C GLY A 293 6.98 13.34 11.72
N GLY A 294 7.28 14.47 12.48
CA GLY A 294 6.58 14.95 13.68
C GLY A 294 5.27 15.67 13.40
N ARG A 295 4.75 16.34 14.47
CA ARG A 295 3.45 17.03 14.44
C ARG A 295 3.24 17.92 13.22
N GLN A 296 4.18 18.81 12.93
CA GLN A 296 4.06 19.76 11.82
C GLN A 296 3.91 19.06 10.47
N LEU A 297 4.68 17.98 10.23
CA LEU A 297 4.60 17.22 8.99
C LEU A 297 3.25 16.53 8.87
N LEU A 298 2.82 15.80 9.90
CA LEU A 298 1.51 15.13 9.92
C LEU A 298 0.37 16.14 9.72
N GLN A 299 0.40 17.26 10.45
CA GLN A 299 -0.62 18.30 10.32
C GLN A 299 -0.65 18.89 8.89
N SER A 300 0.53 19.11 8.28
CA SER A 300 0.59 19.62 6.91
C SER A 300 -0.05 18.67 5.89
N PHE A 301 0.06 17.36 6.07
CA PHE A 301 -0.66 16.40 5.25
C PHE A 301 -2.16 16.45 5.46
N ILE A 302 -2.61 16.61 6.71
CA ILE A 302 -4.04 16.74 7.07
C ILE A 302 -4.62 18.01 6.47
N ASP A 303 -3.99 19.16 6.71
CA ASP A 303 -4.45 20.48 6.27
C ASP A 303 -4.52 20.61 4.72
N ASN A 304 -3.65 19.89 4.01
CA ASN A 304 -3.66 19.87 2.55
C ASN A 304 -4.50 18.71 1.98
N GLU A 305 -5.20 17.96 2.83
CA GLU A 305 -5.98 16.78 2.44
C GLU A 305 -5.17 15.74 1.63
N LEU A 306 -3.88 15.66 1.86
CA LEU A 306 -2.95 14.72 1.21
C LEU A 306 -2.74 13.48 2.09
N TRP A 307 -3.80 12.72 2.32
CA TRP A 307 -3.75 11.45 3.02
C TRP A 307 -4.92 10.56 2.60
N ASP A 308 -4.76 9.26 2.74
CA ASP A 308 -5.77 8.25 2.37
C ASP A 308 -6.22 7.47 3.60
N GLU A 309 -5.32 7.20 4.54
CA GLU A 309 -5.60 6.54 5.82
C GLU A 309 -4.80 7.19 6.96
N ALA A 310 -5.35 7.12 8.17
CA ALA A 310 -4.61 7.46 9.37
C ALA A 310 -4.84 6.42 10.47
N TYR A 311 -3.76 6.05 11.15
CA TYR A 311 -3.76 5.14 12.30
C TYR A 311 -3.25 5.86 13.54
N ILE A 312 -4.12 6.05 14.51
CA ILE A 312 -3.83 6.77 15.74
C ILE A 312 -3.89 5.81 16.91
N GLU A 313 -2.75 5.49 17.51
CA GLU A 313 -2.69 4.69 18.73
C GLU A 313 -3.01 5.57 19.94
N LYS A 314 -4.04 5.23 20.69
CA LYS A 314 -4.41 5.92 21.94
C LYS A 314 -3.73 5.25 23.13
N CYS A 315 -2.83 5.97 23.77
CA CYS A 315 -2.14 5.54 24.97
C CYS A 315 -2.89 6.03 26.22
N PRO A 316 -3.13 5.18 27.25
CA PRO A 316 -3.81 5.58 28.48
C PRO A 316 -3.02 6.55 29.35
N SER A 317 -1.70 6.66 29.14
CA SER A 317 -0.84 7.58 29.89
C SER A 317 -1.16 9.03 29.58
N ARG A 318 -0.94 9.94 30.55
CA ARG A 318 -1.05 11.40 30.38
C ARG A 318 0.31 12.03 30.45
N LEU A 319 0.59 12.99 29.58
CA LEU A 319 1.84 13.74 29.56
C LEU A 319 1.72 15.13 30.21
N HIS A 320 0.49 15.64 30.37
CA HIS A 320 0.14 16.93 30.97
C HIS A 320 0.63 18.15 30.19
N SER A 321 1.78 18.08 29.51
CA SER A 321 2.36 19.15 28.69
C SER A 321 3.28 18.57 27.61
N GLY A 322 3.61 19.39 26.60
CA GLY A 322 4.54 18.98 25.55
C GLY A 322 4.02 19.29 24.15
N VAL A 323 4.35 18.45 23.19
CA VAL A 323 3.98 18.58 21.79
C VAL A 323 2.58 17.98 21.58
N LYS A 324 1.58 18.83 21.32
CA LYS A 324 0.22 18.37 21.03
C LYS A 324 0.16 17.47 19.80
N ALA A 325 -0.77 16.52 19.80
CA ALA A 325 -1.05 15.65 18.65
C ALA A 325 -1.55 16.49 17.44
N PRO A 326 -1.37 15.95 16.21
CA PRO A 326 -2.11 16.46 15.05
C PRO A 326 -3.61 16.38 15.28
N GLN A 327 -4.34 17.32 14.69
CA GLN A 327 -5.80 17.36 14.79
C GLN A 327 -6.40 16.82 13.51
N MET A 328 -7.23 15.77 13.64
CA MET A 328 -8.11 15.31 12.55
C MET A 328 -9.39 16.13 12.58
N ASP A 329 -9.98 16.36 11.42
CA ASP A 329 -11.30 16.98 11.32
C ASP A 329 -12.37 15.99 11.82
N ASP A 330 -13.29 16.44 12.66
CA ASP A 330 -14.39 15.65 13.23
C ASP A 330 -15.36 15.10 12.17
N ASN A 331 -15.31 15.62 10.95
CA ASN A 331 -16.13 15.16 9.83
C ASN A 331 -15.67 13.81 9.23
N PHE A 332 -14.46 13.35 9.54
CA PHE A 332 -13.98 12.08 9.05
C PHE A 332 -14.48 10.91 9.92
N SER A 333 -15.08 9.91 9.25
CA SER A 333 -15.47 8.67 9.92
C SER A 333 -14.23 7.84 10.25
N TYR A 334 -14.26 7.15 11.40
CA TYR A 334 -13.22 6.22 11.80
C TYR A 334 -13.82 4.95 12.41
N SER A 335 -13.06 3.89 12.41
CA SER A 335 -13.31 2.67 13.19
C SER A 335 -12.30 2.58 14.34
N ILE A 336 -12.69 1.92 15.41
CA ILE A 336 -11.80 1.63 16.54
C ILE A 336 -11.47 0.14 16.49
N GLU A 337 -10.18 -0.17 16.41
CA GLU A 337 -9.66 -1.51 16.51
C GLU A 337 -8.95 -1.68 17.86
N GLU A 338 -9.21 -2.77 18.55
CA GLU A 338 -8.50 -3.09 19.78
C GLU A 338 -7.37 -4.08 19.51
N HIS A 339 -6.15 -3.66 19.85
CA HIS A 339 -4.95 -4.48 19.72
C HIS A 339 -4.13 -4.42 21.01
N PHE A 340 -3.96 -5.56 21.69
CA PHE A 340 -3.08 -5.67 22.86
C PHE A 340 -3.38 -4.58 23.93
N GLU A 341 -4.65 -4.44 24.31
CA GLU A 341 -5.14 -3.46 25.30
C GLU A 341 -4.92 -1.99 24.89
N ARG A 342 -4.75 -1.74 23.62
CA ARG A 342 -4.64 -0.41 23.00
C ARG A 342 -5.74 -0.20 21.99
N GLN A 343 -6.30 1.00 21.95
CA GLN A 343 -7.20 1.42 20.89
C GLN A 343 -6.40 2.04 19.75
N ILE A 344 -6.65 1.57 18.54
CA ILE A 344 -6.14 2.17 17.31
C ILE A 344 -7.34 2.74 16.56
N TRP A 345 -7.36 4.04 16.43
CA TRP A 345 -8.37 4.74 15.66
C TRP A 345 -7.92 4.77 14.21
N HIS A 346 -8.68 4.08 13.36
CA HIS A 346 -8.40 3.96 11.94
C HIS A 346 -9.35 4.84 11.14
N TYR A 347 -8.83 5.90 10.56
CA TYR A 347 -9.52 6.81 9.67
C TYR A 347 -9.29 6.39 8.22
N VAL A 348 -10.33 6.41 7.41
CA VAL A 348 -10.26 6.18 5.97
C VAL A 348 -10.92 7.35 5.27
N ARG A 349 -10.16 8.01 4.43
CA ARG A 349 -10.69 9.08 3.57
C ARG A 349 -11.33 8.42 2.35
N ARG A 350 -12.63 8.63 2.18
CA ARG A 350 -13.32 8.22 0.96
C ARG A 350 -13.00 9.25 -0.13
N LEU A 351 -12.43 8.77 -1.22
CA LEU A 351 -12.14 9.56 -2.42
C LEU A 351 -13.42 9.82 -3.21
#